data_8f3cd572c59ed1a7c959a136f5d01fe6
#
_entry.id   8f3cd572c59ed1a7c959a136f5d01fe6
#
_cell.length_a   1.000
_cell.length_b   1.000
_cell.length_c   1.000
_cell.angle_alpha   90.00
_cell.angle_beta   90.00
_cell.angle_gamma   90.00
#
_symmetry.space_group_name_H-M   'P 1'
#
loop_
_entity.id
_entity.type
_entity.pdbx_description
1 polymer ?
#
loop_
_entity_poly.entity_id
_entity_poly.type
_entity_poly.pdbx_seq_one_letter_code
_entity_poly.pdbx_strand_id
1 'polypeptide(L)'
;MSEHEEEPKNVRELLTETKDVSDQIIDLAYASILFEDEELAEEVRELENRMDELMYQIRVEVAIAARNYEDAEQTTALLQIAEAGESISNAAGDLANLVLRDIEIHPVVKDALKEADEKIAKIKIGKKPDIIGEKIGNLDLPS
;
A
#
# COMPACT_ATOMS: atom_id res chain seq x y z
N MET A 1 -11.88 32.89 1.31
CA MET A 1 -11.89 31.44 1.52
C MET A 1 -10.73 30.86 0.74
N SER A 2 -9.67 30.59 1.43
CA SER A 2 -8.57 29.88 0.82
C SER A 2 -8.92 28.40 0.83
N GLU A 3 -9.47 27.92 -0.26
CA GLU A 3 -9.28 26.52 -0.56
C GLU A 3 -7.77 26.36 -0.69
N HIS A 4 -7.19 25.60 0.22
CA HIS A 4 -5.86 25.11 -0.02
C HIS A 4 -6.00 24.14 -1.19
N GLU A 5 -5.92 24.67 -2.39
CA GLU A 5 -5.60 23.86 -3.54
C GLU A 5 -4.21 23.32 -3.24
N GLU A 6 -4.15 22.08 -2.77
CA GLU A 6 -2.89 21.37 -2.71
C GLU A 6 -2.29 21.44 -4.11
N GLU A 7 -1.08 21.96 -4.21
CA GLU A 7 -0.37 21.95 -5.49
C GLU A 7 -0.38 20.52 -6.04
N PRO A 8 -0.71 20.36 -7.32
CA PRO A 8 -0.76 19.01 -7.89
C PRO A 8 0.59 18.34 -7.72
N LYS A 9 0.58 17.14 -7.14
CA LYS A 9 1.77 16.32 -6.98
C LYS A 9 2.36 16.01 -8.34
N ASN A 10 3.68 16.07 -8.45
CA ASN A 10 4.36 15.64 -9.67
C ASN A 10 4.36 14.11 -9.78
N VAL A 11 4.68 13.60 -10.94
CA VAL A 11 4.66 12.15 -11.23
C VAL A 11 5.54 11.36 -10.26
N ARG A 12 6.69 11.90 -9.88
CA ARG A 12 7.59 11.25 -8.92
C ARG A 12 6.93 11.06 -7.57
N GLU A 13 6.26 12.09 -7.06
CA GLU A 13 5.56 12.03 -5.77
C GLU A 13 4.39 11.06 -5.84
N LEU A 14 3.63 11.07 -6.94
CA LEU A 14 2.52 10.15 -7.16
C LEU A 14 2.98 8.69 -7.21
N LEU A 15 4.08 8.39 -7.89
CA LEU A 15 4.62 7.04 -7.95
C LEU A 15 5.18 6.58 -6.60
N THR A 16 5.83 7.47 -5.87
CA THR A 16 6.31 7.18 -4.53
C THR A 16 5.15 6.82 -3.61
N GLU A 17 4.09 7.62 -3.63
CA GLU A 17 2.91 7.34 -2.82
C GLU A 17 2.21 6.05 -3.25
N THR A 18 2.14 5.77 -4.55
CA THR A 18 1.59 4.52 -5.08
C THR A 18 2.35 3.31 -4.53
N LYS A 19 3.68 3.38 -4.50
CA LYS A 19 4.51 2.32 -3.92
C LYS A 19 4.25 2.16 -2.43
N ASP A 20 4.21 3.25 -1.70
CA ASP A 20 3.98 3.23 -0.25
C ASP A 20 2.60 2.66 0.09
N VAL A 21 1.57 3.08 -0.63
CA VAL A 21 0.21 2.55 -0.45
C VAL A 21 0.16 1.07 -0.81
N SER A 22 0.84 0.64 -1.87
CA SER A 22 0.91 -0.78 -2.27
C SER A 22 1.51 -1.65 -1.18
N ASP A 23 2.59 -1.23 -0.58
CA ASP A 23 3.23 -1.96 0.51
C ASP A 23 2.32 -2.02 1.74
N GLN A 24 1.76 -0.91 2.12
CA GLN A 24 0.90 -0.81 3.29
C GLN A 24 -0.38 -1.62 3.15
N ILE A 25 -1.02 -1.56 2.00
CA ILE A 25 -2.30 -2.25 1.77
C ILE A 25 -2.16 -3.77 1.82
N ILE A 26 -1.04 -4.30 1.32
CA ILE A 26 -0.75 -5.73 1.38
C ILE A 26 -0.59 -6.18 2.83
N ASP A 27 0.22 -5.46 3.60
CA ASP A 27 0.46 -5.79 5.00
C ASP A 27 -0.82 -5.77 5.82
N LEU A 28 -1.64 -4.74 5.62
CA LEU A 28 -2.92 -4.62 6.33
C LEU A 28 -3.93 -5.68 5.90
N ALA A 29 -3.96 -6.04 4.62
CA ALA A 29 -4.87 -7.09 4.13
C ALA A 29 -4.55 -8.44 4.76
N TYR A 30 -3.30 -8.84 4.78
CA TYR A 30 -2.89 -10.09 5.44
C TYR A 30 -3.10 -10.04 6.95
N ALA A 31 -2.80 -8.92 7.60
CA ALA A 31 -3.04 -8.74 9.02
C ALA A 31 -4.54 -8.83 9.36
N SER A 32 -5.39 -8.27 8.52
CA SER A 32 -6.85 -8.35 8.72
C SER A 32 -7.35 -9.79 8.73
N ILE A 33 -6.78 -10.65 7.90
CA ILE A 33 -7.11 -12.08 7.85
C ILE A 33 -6.53 -12.81 9.05
N LEU A 34 -5.26 -12.57 9.35
CA LEU A 34 -4.55 -13.25 10.44
C LEU A 34 -5.23 -13.01 11.80
N PHE A 35 -5.64 -11.77 12.05
CA PHE A 35 -6.28 -11.36 13.29
C PHE A 35 -7.80 -11.34 13.23
N GLU A 36 -8.38 -11.62 12.07
CA GLU A 36 -9.83 -11.49 11.81
C GLU A 36 -10.37 -10.13 12.31
N ASP A 37 -9.64 -9.08 11.96
CA ASP A 37 -9.84 -7.72 12.44
C ASP A 37 -10.55 -6.87 11.40
N GLU A 38 -11.81 -6.54 11.68
CA GLU A 38 -12.63 -5.72 10.77
C GLU A 38 -12.10 -4.28 10.64
N GLU A 39 -11.49 -3.72 11.66
CA GLU A 39 -10.92 -2.37 11.60
C GLU A 39 -9.76 -2.32 10.60
N LEU A 40 -8.89 -3.32 10.62
CA LEU A 40 -7.81 -3.44 9.62
C LEU A 40 -8.36 -3.62 8.22
N ALA A 41 -9.41 -4.41 8.06
CA ALA A 41 -10.06 -4.60 6.77
C ALA A 41 -10.71 -3.30 6.25
N GLU A 42 -11.29 -2.48 7.12
CA GLU A 42 -11.80 -1.16 6.74
C GLU A 42 -10.67 -0.21 6.33
N GLU A 43 -9.52 -0.26 6.99
CA GLU A 43 -8.35 0.51 6.58
C GLU A 43 -7.86 0.12 5.20
N VAL A 44 -7.92 -1.16 4.85
CA VAL A 44 -7.63 -1.62 3.48
C VAL A 44 -8.55 -0.94 2.47
N ARG A 45 -9.83 -0.82 2.78
CA ARG A 45 -10.79 -0.13 1.91
C ARG A 45 -10.47 1.35 1.73
N GLU A 46 -10.05 2.02 2.79
CA GLU A 46 -9.62 3.41 2.71
C GLU A 46 -8.39 3.56 1.79
N LEU A 47 -7.44 2.63 1.88
CA LEU A 47 -6.28 2.62 1.02
C LEU A 47 -6.62 2.28 -0.45
N GLU A 48 -7.62 1.43 -0.69
CA GLU A 48 -8.14 1.22 -2.04
C GLU A 48 -8.66 2.53 -2.65
N ASN A 49 -9.44 3.27 -1.89
CA ASN A 49 -9.94 4.57 -2.32
C ASN A 49 -8.78 5.55 -2.60
N ARG A 50 -7.76 5.52 -1.76
CA ARG A 50 -6.56 6.34 -1.98
C ARG A 50 -5.83 5.92 -3.26
N MET A 51 -5.74 4.63 -3.53
CA MET A 51 -5.14 4.12 -4.77
C MET A 51 -5.92 4.59 -6.01
N ASP A 52 -7.24 4.57 -5.95
CA ASP A 52 -8.09 5.06 -7.04
C ASP A 52 -7.83 6.55 -7.34
N GLU A 53 -7.67 7.37 -6.30
CA GLU A 53 -7.32 8.78 -6.44
C GLU A 53 -5.93 8.97 -7.07
N LEU A 54 -4.96 8.19 -6.64
CA LEU A 54 -3.59 8.21 -7.20
C LEU A 54 -3.59 7.82 -8.67
N MET A 55 -4.32 6.77 -9.03
CA MET A 55 -4.48 6.34 -10.41
C MET A 55 -5.08 7.44 -11.29
N TYR A 56 -6.11 8.11 -10.79
CA TYR A 56 -6.72 9.22 -11.52
C TYR A 56 -5.70 10.35 -11.75
N GLN A 57 -4.98 10.75 -10.72
CA GLN A 57 -3.98 11.81 -10.82
C GLN A 57 -2.84 11.44 -11.78
N ILE A 58 -2.38 10.20 -11.74
CA ILE A 58 -1.34 9.71 -12.66
C ILE A 58 -1.83 9.74 -14.11
N ARG A 59 -3.06 9.31 -14.37
CA ARG A 59 -3.65 9.37 -15.70
C ARG A 59 -3.75 10.79 -16.23
N VAL A 60 -4.10 11.76 -15.39
CA VAL A 60 -4.12 13.17 -15.76
C VAL A 60 -2.72 13.67 -16.11
N GLU A 61 -1.73 13.38 -15.28
CA GLU A 61 -0.35 13.79 -15.55
C GLU A 61 0.21 13.17 -16.82
N VAL A 62 -0.10 11.92 -17.06
CA VAL A 62 0.30 11.20 -18.29
C VAL A 62 -0.35 11.85 -19.51
N ALA A 63 -1.63 12.19 -19.44
CA ALA A 63 -2.33 12.84 -20.54
C ALA A 63 -1.75 14.22 -20.86
N ILE A 64 -1.31 14.95 -19.85
CA ILE A 64 -0.68 16.26 -20.03
C ILE A 64 0.73 16.11 -20.63
N ALA A 65 1.48 15.12 -20.18
CA ALA A 65 2.87 14.91 -20.56
C ALA A 65 3.05 14.32 -21.96
N ALA A 66 2.10 13.56 -22.46
CA ALA A 66 2.18 12.89 -23.76
C ALA A 66 1.97 13.89 -24.91
N ARG A 67 3.08 14.34 -25.51
CA ARG A 67 3.07 15.33 -26.60
C ARG A 67 3.45 14.77 -27.95
N ASN A 68 4.26 13.72 -27.95
CA ASN A 68 4.75 13.06 -29.15
C ASN A 68 4.86 11.55 -28.90
N TYR A 69 5.28 10.80 -29.92
CA TYR A 69 5.37 9.34 -29.83
C TYR A 69 6.37 8.85 -28.77
N GLU A 70 7.52 9.52 -28.66
CA GLU A 70 8.53 9.16 -27.65
C GLU A 70 8.01 9.40 -26.22
N ASP A 71 7.38 10.55 -25.99
CA ASP A 71 6.73 10.83 -24.70
C ASP A 71 5.63 9.82 -24.41
N ALA A 72 4.88 9.40 -25.42
CA ALA A 72 3.81 8.41 -25.28
C ALA A 72 4.34 7.04 -24.84
N GLU A 73 5.50 6.60 -25.35
CA GLU A 73 6.12 5.35 -24.90
C GLU A 73 6.53 5.40 -23.42
N GLN A 74 7.16 6.50 -23.01
CA GLN A 74 7.56 6.71 -21.62
C GLN A 74 6.35 6.80 -20.68
N THR A 75 5.31 7.50 -21.08
CA THR A 75 4.09 7.62 -20.31
C THR A 75 3.31 6.31 -20.21
N THR A 76 3.40 5.46 -21.24
CA THR A 76 2.83 4.11 -21.20
C THR A 76 3.49 3.26 -20.13
N ALA A 77 4.81 3.35 -19.98
CA ALA A 77 5.50 2.65 -18.89
C ALA A 77 5.06 3.12 -17.50
N LEU A 78 4.84 4.42 -17.33
CA LEU A 78 4.30 4.99 -16.08
C LEU A 78 2.90 4.45 -15.79
N LEU A 79 2.04 4.38 -16.80
CA LEU A 79 0.69 3.81 -16.65
C LEU A 79 0.73 2.35 -16.24
N GLN A 80 1.64 1.56 -16.80
CA GLN A 80 1.78 0.15 -16.44
C GLN A 80 2.19 -0.03 -14.97
N ILE A 81 3.09 0.81 -14.47
CA ILE A 81 3.48 0.79 -13.06
C ILE A 81 2.29 1.15 -12.17
N ALA A 82 1.54 2.16 -12.54
CA ALA A 82 0.36 2.58 -11.80
C ALA A 82 -0.74 1.51 -11.82
N GLU A 83 -0.98 0.88 -12.96
CA GLU A 83 -1.95 -0.22 -13.08
C GLU A 83 -1.55 -1.44 -12.25
N ALA A 84 -0.25 -1.72 -12.12
CA ALA A 84 0.23 -2.76 -11.23
C ALA A 84 -0.10 -2.44 -9.76
N GLY A 85 0.05 -1.19 -9.35
CA GLY A 85 -0.35 -0.74 -8.01
C GLY A 85 -1.86 -0.92 -7.77
N GLU A 86 -2.68 -0.57 -8.76
CA GLU A 86 -4.13 -0.79 -8.70
C GLU A 86 -4.49 -2.27 -8.58
N SER A 87 -3.81 -3.13 -9.33
CA SER A 87 -4.02 -4.58 -9.24
C SER A 87 -3.68 -5.14 -7.86
N ILE A 88 -2.60 -4.67 -7.27
CA ILE A 88 -2.22 -5.02 -5.89
C ILE A 88 -3.30 -4.55 -4.92
N SER A 89 -3.77 -3.34 -5.07
CA SER A 89 -4.82 -2.77 -4.24
C SER A 89 -6.14 -3.57 -4.35
N ASN A 90 -6.54 -3.93 -5.55
CA ASN A 90 -7.75 -4.73 -5.77
C ASN A 90 -7.63 -6.12 -5.14
N ALA A 91 -6.48 -6.77 -5.26
CA ALA A 91 -6.23 -8.06 -4.63
C ALA A 91 -6.27 -7.97 -3.11
N ALA A 92 -5.68 -6.93 -2.54
CA ALA A 92 -5.74 -6.68 -1.11
C ALA A 92 -7.17 -6.43 -0.62
N GLY A 93 -7.95 -5.70 -1.39
CA GLY A 93 -9.37 -5.47 -1.13
C GLY A 93 -10.17 -6.76 -1.13
N ASP A 94 -9.89 -7.68 -2.03
CA ASP A 94 -10.52 -9.00 -2.08
C ASP A 94 -10.23 -9.80 -0.79
N LEU A 95 -9.01 -9.74 -0.29
CA LEU A 95 -8.65 -10.37 0.98
C LEU A 95 -9.39 -9.73 2.16
N ALA A 96 -9.43 -8.42 2.24
CA ALA A 96 -10.14 -7.69 3.29
C ALA A 96 -11.65 -7.99 3.28
N ASN A 97 -12.23 -8.18 2.10
CA ASN A 97 -13.64 -8.53 1.95
C ASN A 97 -13.99 -9.87 2.60
N LEU A 98 -13.06 -10.82 2.67
CA LEU A 98 -13.29 -12.07 3.39
C LEU A 98 -13.62 -11.81 4.86
N VAL A 99 -12.90 -10.88 5.47
CA VAL A 99 -13.10 -10.48 6.87
C VAL A 99 -14.40 -9.68 7.03
N LEU A 100 -14.63 -8.71 6.15
CA LEU A 100 -15.81 -7.84 6.21
C LEU A 100 -17.12 -8.59 5.95
N ARG A 101 -17.07 -9.65 5.20
CA ARG A 101 -18.22 -10.53 4.92
C ARG A 101 -18.36 -11.65 5.94
N ASP A 102 -17.56 -11.64 6.97
CA ASP A 102 -17.59 -12.61 8.06
C ASP A 102 -17.43 -14.07 7.58
N ILE A 103 -16.56 -14.26 6.60
CA ILE A 103 -16.24 -15.57 6.07
C ILE A 103 -15.26 -16.26 7.02
N GLU A 104 -15.59 -17.46 7.44
CA GLU A 104 -14.71 -18.24 8.30
C GLU A 104 -13.41 -18.61 7.59
N ILE A 105 -12.30 -18.24 8.18
CA ILE A 105 -10.98 -18.54 7.64
C ILE A 105 -10.48 -19.86 8.21
N HIS A 106 -10.12 -20.79 7.31
CA HIS A 106 -9.60 -22.10 7.71
C HIS A 106 -8.31 -21.95 8.53
N PRO A 107 -8.16 -22.69 9.65
CA PRO A 107 -6.97 -22.57 10.51
C PRO A 107 -5.63 -22.71 9.80
N VAL A 108 -5.55 -23.53 8.75
CA VAL A 108 -4.31 -23.72 7.99
C VAL A 108 -3.83 -22.39 7.34
N VAL A 109 -4.77 -21.54 6.92
CA VAL A 109 -4.44 -20.23 6.33
C VAL A 109 -3.82 -19.32 7.39
N LYS A 110 -4.41 -19.28 8.58
CA LYS A 110 -3.89 -18.49 9.70
C LYS A 110 -2.51 -18.98 10.12
N ASP A 111 -2.30 -20.29 10.21
CA ASP A 111 -1.01 -20.86 10.59
C ASP A 111 0.07 -20.50 9.56
N ALA A 112 -0.25 -20.58 8.29
CA ALA A 112 0.68 -20.20 7.22
C ALA A 112 1.02 -18.71 7.24
N LEU A 113 0.03 -17.85 7.43
CA LEU A 113 0.23 -16.40 7.51
C LEU A 113 1.00 -16.00 8.75
N LYS A 114 0.72 -16.64 9.87
CA LYS A 114 1.43 -16.41 11.13
C LYS A 114 2.91 -16.72 11.00
N GLU A 115 3.26 -17.84 10.38
CA GLU A 115 4.66 -18.20 10.14
C GLU A 115 5.37 -17.17 9.25
N ALA A 116 4.73 -16.71 8.20
CA ALA A 116 5.25 -15.68 7.32
C ALA A 116 5.36 -14.31 8.02
N ASP A 117 4.35 -13.96 8.79
CA ASP A 117 4.30 -12.70 9.53
C ASP A 117 5.38 -12.64 10.62
N GLU A 118 5.62 -13.72 11.33
CA GLU A 118 6.72 -13.79 12.30
C GLU A 118 8.08 -13.49 11.67
N LYS A 119 8.32 -13.96 10.47
CA LYS A 119 9.56 -13.65 9.74
C LYS A 119 9.65 -12.18 9.37
N ILE A 120 8.58 -11.61 8.90
CA ILE A 120 8.50 -10.18 8.56
C ILE A 120 8.66 -9.33 9.82
N ALA A 121 7.98 -9.68 10.90
CA ALA A 121 8.06 -8.98 12.18
C ALA A 121 9.49 -8.99 12.75
N LYS A 122 10.18 -10.12 12.70
CA LYS A 122 11.56 -10.24 13.15
C LYS A 122 12.51 -9.33 12.37
N ILE A 123 12.34 -9.24 11.05
CA ILE A 123 13.13 -8.35 10.20
C ILE A 123 12.86 -6.90 10.52
N LYS A 124 11.59 -6.53 10.69
CA LYS A 124 11.19 -5.14 11.03
C LYS A 124 11.72 -4.73 12.39
N ILE A 125 11.63 -5.58 13.40
CA ILE A 125 12.18 -5.34 14.74
C ILE A 125 13.70 -5.19 14.68
N GLY A 126 14.40 -6.03 13.96
CA GLY A 126 15.84 -5.93 13.78
C GLY A 126 16.29 -4.64 13.09
N LYS A 127 15.49 -4.09 12.20
CA LYS A 127 15.78 -2.87 11.45
C LYS A 127 15.23 -1.60 12.09
N LYS A 128 14.35 -1.73 13.04
CA LYS A 128 13.59 -0.63 13.61
C LYS A 128 13.78 -0.43 15.12
N PRO A 129 14.91 -0.68 15.71
CA PRO A 129 15.07 -0.28 17.09
C PRO A 129 14.77 1.20 17.26
N ASP A 130 15.03 1.95 16.25
CA ASP A 130 14.88 3.40 16.24
C ASP A 130 13.45 3.87 16.07
N ILE A 131 12.55 3.01 15.67
CA ILE A 131 11.22 3.43 15.26
C ILE A 131 10.26 3.50 16.40
N ILE A 132 10.49 2.75 17.40
CA ILE A 132 9.68 2.87 18.59
C ILE A 132 10.17 4.10 19.34
N GLY A 133 10.16 5.18 18.54
CA GLY A 133 10.70 6.43 18.97
C GLY A 133 12.22 6.45 18.86
N GLU A 134 12.77 7.63 18.66
CA GLU A 134 14.22 7.83 18.58
C GLU A 134 14.97 7.24 19.77
N LYS A 135 14.24 6.94 20.81
CA LYS A 135 14.77 6.23 21.97
C LYS A 135 15.24 4.82 21.65
N ILE A 136 14.68 4.25 20.62
CA ILE A 136 15.11 2.95 20.17
C ILE A 136 16.43 3.04 19.44
N GLY A 137 16.71 4.14 18.78
CA GLY A 137 18.04 4.41 18.25
C GLY A 137 19.11 4.44 19.34
N ASN A 138 18.70 4.71 20.57
CA ASN A 138 19.56 4.68 21.75
C ASN A 138 19.57 3.33 22.45
N LEU A 139 18.73 2.40 22.03
CA LEU A 139 18.75 1.05 22.55
C LEU A 139 19.74 0.24 21.74
N ASP A 140 20.68 -0.34 22.42
CA ASP A 140 21.59 -1.33 21.85
C ASP A 140 20.80 -2.59 21.50
N LEU A 141 20.01 -2.48 20.45
CA LEU A 141 19.28 -3.63 19.97
C LEU A 141 20.23 -4.48 19.15
N PRO A 142 20.36 -5.76 19.49
CA PRO A 142 21.16 -6.66 18.67
C PRO A 142 20.56 -6.65 17.26
N SER A 143 21.40 -6.32 16.36
CA SER A 143 21.10 -6.39 14.93
C SER A 143 20.78 -7.82 14.51
#